data_71fe7e90a4545ea5385d87a091f64e59
#
_entry.id   71fe7e90a4545ea5385d87a091f64e59
#
_cell.length_a   1.000
_cell.length_b   1.000
_cell.length_c   1.000
_cell.angle_alpha   90.00
_cell.angle_beta   90.00
_cell.angle_gamma   90.00
#
_symmetry.space_group_name_H-M   'P 1'
#
loop_
_entity.id
_entity.type
_entity.pdbx_description
1 polymer ?
#
loop_
_entity_poly.entity_id
_entity_poly.type
_entity_poly.pdbx_seq_one_letter_code
_entity_poly.pdbx_strand_id
1 'polypeptide(L)'
;RPARCEAEAVDRLLHLAAMAGDAPLYIVHLSSKEGLMEVMKARASHQKNFAVETCTQYLTLTDEMYEDPKEGLKAIMSPPLRKKEDQDALWQALKDGVIDVVATDHCPFHFGKEKQAGAQDFTACPNGAPGVEERMRILFSEGVMKGRITLPQMVHYLCTNPSRMYGLYPQKGTLLPGSDADLILLNPEKERILTHA
;
A
#
# COMPACT_ATOMS: atom_id res chain seq x y z
N ARG A 1 8.53 -1.77 15.84
CA ARG A 1 7.23 -1.09 16.06
C ARG A 1 6.11 -2.14 15.99
N PRO A 2 5.48 -2.49 17.13
CA PRO A 2 4.36 -3.43 17.15
C PRO A 2 3.18 -2.98 16.29
N ALA A 3 2.41 -3.92 15.76
CA ALA A 3 1.19 -3.64 14.98
C ALA A 3 0.17 -2.78 15.76
N ARG A 4 0.11 -2.97 17.08
CA ARG A 4 -0.75 -2.17 17.99
C ARG A 4 -0.48 -0.67 17.93
N CYS A 5 0.76 -0.23 17.65
CA CYS A 5 1.05 1.20 17.50
C CYS A 5 0.36 1.79 16.26
N GLU A 6 0.27 1.02 15.18
CA GLU A 6 -0.49 1.42 13.99
C GLU A 6 -1.99 1.40 14.28
N ALA A 7 -2.49 0.33 14.89
CA ALA A 7 -3.90 0.20 15.23
C ALA A 7 -4.38 1.36 16.14
N GLU A 8 -3.61 1.70 17.17
CA GLU A 8 -3.93 2.84 18.05
C GLU A 8 -3.98 4.16 17.28
N ALA A 9 -3.02 4.40 16.39
CA ALA A 9 -2.99 5.62 15.60
C ALA A 9 -4.17 5.71 14.63
N VAL A 10 -4.51 4.60 13.97
CA VAL A 10 -5.66 4.51 13.05
C VAL A 10 -6.97 4.75 13.81
N ASP A 11 -7.19 4.03 14.92
CA ASP A 11 -8.38 4.16 15.76
C ASP A 11 -8.57 5.61 16.23
N ARG A 12 -7.53 6.20 16.79
CA ARG A 12 -7.54 7.59 17.26
C ARG A 12 -7.88 8.58 16.15
N LEU A 13 -7.28 8.45 14.97
CA LEU A 13 -7.56 9.37 13.86
C LEU A 13 -8.99 9.23 13.35
N LEU A 14 -9.52 8.00 13.27
CA LEU A 14 -10.91 7.75 12.89
C LEU A 14 -11.88 8.39 13.89
N HIS A 15 -11.64 8.25 15.19
CA HIS A 15 -12.45 8.90 16.23
C HIS A 15 -12.37 10.43 16.14
N LEU A 16 -11.18 11.00 15.96
CA LEU A 16 -11.02 12.44 15.81
C LEU A 16 -11.74 12.98 14.58
N ALA A 17 -11.67 12.28 13.45
CA ALA A 17 -12.39 12.66 12.24
C ALA A 17 -13.91 12.62 12.45
N ALA A 18 -14.42 11.58 13.11
CA ALA A 18 -15.85 11.46 13.44
C ALA A 18 -16.31 12.60 14.36
N MET A 19 -15.54 12.92 15.42
CA MET A 19 -15.84 14.03 16.34
C MET A 19 -15.78 15.40 15.66
N ALA A 20 -14.97 15.53 14.61
CA ALA A 20 -14.86 16.75 13.82
C ALA A 20 -15.98 16.86 12.72
N GLY A 21 -17.09 16.15 12.88
CA GLY A 21 -18.21 16.17 11.94
C GLY A 21 -17.98 15.30 10.69
N ASP A 22 -17.35 14.14 10.86
CA ASP A 22 -16.95 13.23 9.80
C ASP A 22 -16.01 13.91 8.78
N ALA A 23 -14.98 14.60 9.32
CA ALA A 23 -13.99 15.30 8.51
C ALA A 23 -13.27 14.33 7.55
N PRO A 24 -12.91 14.76 6.33
CA PRO A 24 -12.19 13.92 5.38
C PRO A 24 -10.87 13.39 5.98
N LEU A 25 -10.67 12.09 5.93
CA LEU A 25 -9.46 11.45 6.43
C LEU A 25 -8.90 10.48 5.41
N TYR A 26 -7.58 10.48 5.24
CA TYR A 26 -6.86 9.51 4.43
C TYR A 26 -5.85 8.75 5.28
N ILE A 27 -6.10 7.46 5.47
CA ILE A 27 -5.21 6.54 6.19
C ILE A 27 -4.18 6.03 5.19
N VAL A 28 -2.95 6.49 5.30
CA VAL A 28 -1.83 6.10 4.42
C VAL A 28 -1.20 4.78 4.88
N HIS A 29 -0.58 4.05 3.95
CA HIS A 29 0.32 2.89 4.17
C HIS A 29 -0.12 1.90 5.27
N LEU A 30 -1.41 1.55 5.33
CA LEU A 30 -1.90 0.53 6.26
C LEU A 30 -1.14 -0.78 6.06
N SER A 31 -0.50 -1.29 7.10
CA SER A 31 0.39 -2.43 7.02
C SER A 31 -0.05 -3.65 7.82
N SER A 32 -0.92 -3.49 8.82
CA SER A 32 -1.24 -4.55 9.78
C SER A 32 -2.71 -4.95 9.80
N LYS A 33 -2.95 -6.22 10.16
CA LYS A 33 -4.29 -6.75 10.43
C LYS A 33 -4.97 -6.03 11.60
N GLU A 34 -4.21 -5.68 12.64
CA GLU A 34 -4.76 -4.95 13.78
C GLU A 34 -5.26 -3.55 13.35
N GLY A 35 -4.48 -2.81 12.54
CA GLY A 35 -4.93 -1.53 11.98
C GLY A 35 -6.13 -1.66 11.05
N LEU A 36 -6.16 -2.73 10.23
CA LEU A 36 -7.30 -3.04 9.37
C LEU A 36 -8.58 -3.30 10.19
N MET A 37 -8.48 -3.93 11.35
CA MET A 37 -9.64 -4.16 12.23
C MET A 37 -10.28 -2.84 12.68
N GLU A 38 -9.49 -1.81 12.97
CA GLU A 38 -10.02 -0.50 13.37
C GLU A 38 -10.72 0.19 12.19
N VAL A 39 -10.17 0.07 10.98
CA VAL A 39 -10.83 0.51 9.73
C VAL A 39 -12.21 -0.16 9.56
N MET A 40 -12.27 -1.48 9.74
CA MET A 40 -13.51 -2.25 9.60
C MET A 40 -14.56 -1.86 10.65
N LYS A 41 -14.15 -1.60 11.89
CA LYS A 41 -15.04 -1.10 12.95
C LYS A 41 -15.64 0.26 12.58
N ALA A 42 -14.82 1.19 12.09
CA ALA A 42 -15.29 2.50 11.66
C ALA A 42 -16.30 2.40 10.51
N ARG A 43 -16.03 1.55 9.49
CA ARG A 43 -16.98 1.32 8.40
C ARG A 43 -18.28 0.66 8.90
N ALA A 44 -18.21 -0.25 9.84
CA ALA A 44 -19.38 -0.90 10.45
C ALA A 44 -20.23 0.09 11.27
N SER A 45 -19.60 1.14 11.85
CA SER A 45 -20.31 2.24 12.52
C SER A 45 -20.84 3.33 11.58
N HIS A 46 -20.84 3.07 10.27
CA HIS A 46 -21.29 3.97 9.21
C HIS A 46 -20.45 5.24 9.00
N GLN A 47 -19.25 5.34 9.54
CA GLN A 47 -18.31 6.39 9.16
C GLN A 47 -17.89 6.19 7.70
N LYS A 48 -18.00 7.22 6.87
CA LYS A 48 -17.85 7.09 5.41
C LYS A 48 -16.82 8.02 4.80
N ASN A 49 -16.54 9.15 5.45
CA ASN A 49 -15.70 10.18 4.87
C ASN A 49 -14.20 9.93 5.12
N PHE A 50 -13.78 8.68 4.91
CA PHE A 50 -12.38 8.34 4.94
C PHE A 50 -12.02 7.33 3.86
N ALA A 51 -10.76 7.34 3.46
CA ALA A 51 -10.19 6.36 2.54
C ALA A 51 -8.92 5.74 3.13
N VAL A 52 -8.62 4.54 2.67
CA VAL A 52 -7.53 3.69 3.20
C VAL A 52 -6.61 3.26 2.08
N GLU A 53 -5.32 3.45 2.31
CA GLU A 53 -4.26 3.04 1.41
C GLU A 53 -3.43 1.92 2.04
N THR A 54 -3.03 0.94 1.23
CA THR A 54 -1.90 0.06 1.53
C THR A 54 -0.82 0.19 0.47
N CYS A 55 0.32 -0.44 0.66
CA CYS A 55 1.43 -0.38 -0.29
C CYS A 55 1.87 -1.77 -0.74
N THR A 56 2.47 -1.84 -1.93
CA THR A 56 2.89 -3.11 -2.55
C THR A 56 3.83 -3.93 -1.69
N GLN A 57 4.71 -3.30 -0.92
CA GLN A 57 5.63 -3.98 -0.03
C GLN A 57 4.92 -4.80 1.06
N TYR A 58 3.81 -4.30 1.60
CA TYR A 58 3.01 -5.03 2.60
C TYR A 58 2.19 -6.18 2.01
N LEU A 59 2.01 -6.18 0.70
CA LEU A 59 1.31 -7.23 -0.04
C LEU A 59 2.24 -8.36 -0.50
N THR A 60 3.57 -8.13 -0.52
CA THR A 60 4.53 -9.07 -1.13
C THR A 60 5.68 -9.48 -0.22
N LEU A 61 6.04 -8.66 0.75
CA LEU A 61 7.17 -8.89 1.65
C LEU A 61 6.67 -9.13 3.08
N THR A 62 7.47 -9.86 3.87
CA THR A 62 7.19 -10.13 5.29
C THR A 62 8.39 -9.75 6.15
N ASP A 63 8.20 -9.73 7.47
CA ASP A 63 9.25 -9.45 8.46
C ASP A 63 10.38 -10.49 8.47
N GLU A 64 10.19 -11.65 7.82
CA GLU A 64 11.24 -12.63 7.57
C GLU A 64 12.45 -12.03 6.82
N MET A 65 12.25 -10.97 6.03
CA MET A 65 13.36 -10.25 5.40
C MET A 65 14.36 -9.68 6.39
N TYR A 66 13.94 -9.40 7.61
CA TYR A 66 14.82 -8.87 8.66
C TYR A 66 15.75 -9.92 9.27
N GLU A 67 15.53 -11.21 9.00
CA GLU A 67 16.39 -12.30 9.45
C GLU A 67 17.74 -12.33 8.69
N ASP A 68 17.78 -11.82 7.45
CA ASP A 68 19.01 -11.65 6.70
C ASP A 68 19.65 -10.29 7.03
N PRO A 69 20.84 -10.27 7.67
CA PRO A 69 21.50 -9.03 8.06
C PRO A 69 21.86 -8.10 6.88
N LYS A 70 22.00 -8.65 5.67
CA LYS A 70 22.33 -7.86 4.47
C LYS A 70 21.07 -7.37 3.77
N GLU A 71 20.15 -8.28 3.46
CA GLU A 71 18.92 -7.95 2.74
C GLU A 71 17.95 -7.17 3.62
N GLY A 72 17.91 -7.44 4.94
CA GLY A 72 17.05 -6.76 5.89
C GLY A 72 17.22 -5.25 5.92
N LEU A 73 18.42 -4.73 5.69
CA LEU A 73 18.65 -3.29 5.59
C LEU A 73 17.89 -2.65 4.41
N LYS A 74 17.69 -3.38 3.31
CA LYS A 74 16.91 -2.90 2.16
C LYS A 74 15.46 -2.66 2.53
N ALA A 75 14.94 -3.45 3.47
CA ALA A 75 13.55 -3.46 3.90
C ALA A 75 13.25 -2.57 5.13
N ILE A 76 14.25 -1.83 5.64
CA ILE A 76 14.01 -0.86 6.73
C ILE A 76 13.13 0.28 6.23
N MET A 77 11.90 0.34 6.74
CA MET A 77 10.87 1.32 6.39
C MET A 77 9.89 1.57 7.55
N SER A 78 9.05 2.57 7.43
CA SER A 78 8.00 2.91 8.40
C SER A 78 6.67 3.12 7.68
N PRO A 79 5.64 2.32 8.01
CA PRO A 79 5.60 1.15 8.90
C PRO A 79 6.56 0.04 8.49
N PRO A 80 7.04 -0.80 9.45
CA PRO A 80 7.88 -1.94 9.12
C PRO A 80 7.06 -3.04 8.44
N LEU A 81 7.74 -3.95 7.75
CA LEU A 81 7.12 -5.17 7.24
C LEU A 81 6.50 -5.98 8.37
N ARG A 82 5.43 -6.69 8.06
CA ARG A 82 4.62 -7.45 9.00
C ARG A 82 4.69 -8.95 8.68
N LYS A 83 3.97 -9.71 9.48
CA LYS A 83 3.88 -11.17 9.31
C LYS A 83 3.01 -11.55 8.12
N LYS A 84 3.12 -12.81 7.73
CA LYS A 84 2.32 -13.38 6.64
C LYS A 84 0.80 -13.24 6.88
N GLU A 85 0.35 -13.34 8.12
CA GLU A 85 -1.06 -13.17 8.48
C GLU A 85 -1.60 -11.75 8.24
N ASP A 86 -0.74 -10.72 8.41
CA ASP A 86 -1.08 -9.34 8.07
C ASP A 86 -1.21 -9.18 6.56
N GLN A 87 -0.26 -9.72 5.81
CA GLN A 87 -0.28 -9.71 4.35
C GLN A 87 -1.55 -10.36 3.80
N ASP A 88 -1.93 -11.53 4.33
CA ASP A 88 -3.14 -12.26 3.90
C ASP A 88 -4.41 -11.47 4.23
N ALA A 89 -4.45 -10.80 5.38
CA ALA A 89 -5.56 -9.92 5.77
C ALA A 89 -5.69 -8.73 4.82
N LEU A 90 -4.59 -8.09 4.41
CA LEU A 90 -4.61 -6.98 3.45
C LEU A 90 -5.08 -7.43 2.06
N TRP A 91 -4.65 -8.60 1.57
CA TRP A 91 -5.16 -9.15 0.31
C TRP A 91 -6.66 -9.43 0.38
N GLN A 92 -7.16 -9.99 1.49
CA GLN A 92 -8.60 -10.20 1.68
C GLN A 92 -9.34 -8.87 1.72
N ALA A 93 -8.80 -7.86 2.40
CA ALA A 93 -9.40 -6.53 2.46
C ALA A 93 -9.47 -5.83 1.09
N LEU A 94 -8.47 -6.04 0.23
CA LEU A 94 -8.53 -5.61 -1.18
C LEU A 94 -9.64 -6.35 -1.93
N LYS A 95 -9.71 -7.67 -1.79
CA LYS A 95 -10.76 -8.46 -2.44
C LYS A 95 -12.16 -8.01 -2.05
N ASP A 96 -12.35 -7.65 -0.77
CA ASP A 96 -13.64 -7.23 -0.20
C ASP A 96 -13.92 -5.72 -0.42
N GLY A 97 -12.99 -4.97 -1.01
CA GLY A 97 -13.13 -3.52 -1.26
C GLY A 97 -13.08 -2.66 0.00
N VAL A 98 -12.44 -3.15 1.07
CA VAL A 98 -12.24 -2.39 2.31
C VAL A 98 -11.11 -1.37 2.18
N ILE A 99 -10.07 -1.70 1.42
CA ILE A 99 -8.96 -0.81 1.08
C ILE A 99 -9.29 -0.12 -0.24
N ASP A 100 -9.04 1.18 -0.33
CA ASP A 100 -9.43 2.03 -1.45
C ASP A 100 -8.32 2.23 -2.48
N VAL A 101 -7.05 2.24 -2.04
CA VAL A 101 -5.89 2.58 -2.87
C VAL A 101 -4.72 1.64 -2.58
N VAL A 102 -3.96 1.32 -3.62
CA VAL A 102 -2.63 0.71 -3.48
C VAL A 102 -1.58 1.69 -3.98
N ALA A 103 -0.71 2.16 -3.09
CA ALA A 103 0.39 3.07 -3.36
C ALA A 103 1.76 2.39 -3.22
N THR A 104 2.82 3.17 -3.08
CA THR A 104 4.19 2.68 -2.98
C THR A 104 4.94 3.19 -1.77
N ASP A 105 4.57 4.35 -1.27
CA ASP A 105 5.38 5.08 -0.28
C ASP A 105 6.85 5.18 -0.74
N HIS A 106 7.05 5.59 -2.02
CA HIS A 106 8.34 5.58 -2.69
C HIS A 106 9.32 6.54 -2.03
N CYS A 107 10.28 5.99 -1.31
CA CYS A 107 11.33 6.75 -0.64
C CYS A 107 12.67 5.99 -0.78
N PRO A 108 13.36 6.12 -1.92
CA PRO A 108 14.57 5.34 -2.22
C PRO A 108 15.80 5.87 -1.52
N PHE A 109 16.69 4.96 -1.15
CA PHE A 109 18.04 5.24 -0.63
C PHE A 109 19.05 4.31 -1.30
N HIS A 110 20.27 4.80 -1.50
CA HIS A 110 21.35 3.96 -2.02
C HIS A 110 21.75 2.91 -0.99
N PHE A 111 21.64 1.65 -1.38
CA PHE A 111 21.98 0.52 -0.50
C PHE A 111 23.42 0.56 -0.03
N GLY A 112 24.38 0.83 -0.94
CA GLY A 112 25.83 0.87 -0.64
C GLY A 112 26.31 2.08 0.16
N LYS A 113 25.42 3.04 0.45
CA LYS A 113 25.75 4.26 1.20
C LYS A 113 24.81 4.44 2.39
N GLU A 114 23.65 5.07 2.15
CA GLU A 114 22.75 5.50 3.22
C GLU A 114 22.21 4.32 4.05
N LYS A 115 21.82 3.22 3.39
CA LYS A 115 21.31 2.04 4.10
C LYS A 115 22.39 1.35 4.95
N GLN A 116 23.66 1.44 4.58
CA GLN A 116 24.76 0.85 5.33
C GLN A 116 24.99 1.52 6.70
N ALA A 117 24.49 2.72 6.92
CA ALA A 117 24.49 3.34 8.25
C ALA A 117 23.76 2.46 9.30
N GLY A 118 22.82 1.65 8.86
CA GLY A 118 22.10 0.71 9.72
C GLY A 118 22.80 -0.61 10.02
N ALA A 119 23.98 -0.88 9.46
CA ALA A 119 24.62 -2.18 9.58
C ALA A 119 25.03 -2.55 11.02
N GLN A 120 25.33 -1.57 11.86
CA GLN A 120 25.67 -1.76 13.27
C GLN A 120 24.55 -1.29 14.22
N ASP A 121 23.74 -0.34 13.75
CA ASP A 121 22.63 0.25 14.50
C ASP A 121 21.49 0.55 13.53
N PHE A 122 20.45 -0.28 13.56
CA PHE A 122 19.31 -0.12 12.66
C PHE A 122 18.59 1.23 12.82
N THR A 123 18.74 1.89 13.98
CA THR A 123 18.14 3.21 14.22
C THR A 123 18.77 4.32 13.38
N ALA A 124 20.01 4.10 12.91
CA ALA A 124 20.72 4.98 11.99
C ALA A 124 20.34 4.73 10.52
N CYS A 125 19.62 3.65 10.21
CA CYS A 125 19.20 3.35 8.86
C CYS A 125 18.05 4.26 8.42
N PRO A 126 18.17 4.97 7.28
CA PRO A 126 17.04 5.73 6.77
C PRO A 126 15.88 4.80 6.40
N ASN A 127 14.66 5.22 6.79
CA ASN A 127 13.45 4.44 6.56
C ASN A 127 12.89 4.76 5.18
N GLY A 128 12.68 3.74 4.36
CA GLY A 128 12.07 3.85 3.04
C GLY A 128 12.58 2.81 2.06
N ALA A 129 11.80 2.58 1.03
CA ALA A 129 12.11 1.67 -0.07
C ALA A 129 11.59 2.23 -1.40
N PRO A 130 12.22 1.86 -2.54
CA PRO A 130 11.66 2.14 -3.86
C PRO A 130 10.42 1.29 -4.13
N GLY A 131 9.56 1.71 -5.09
CA GLY A 131 8.38 0.93 -5.44
C GLY A 131 7.57 1.50 -6.60
N VAL A 132 7.83 2.73 -7.05
CA VAL A 132 7.00 3.41 -8.04
C VAL A 132 6.97 2.68 -9.39
N GLU A 133 8.07 2.10 -9.82
CA GLU A 133 8.15 1.38 -11.11
C GLU A 133 7.37 0.07 -11.07
N GLU A 134 7.33 -0.60 -9.91
CA GLU A 134 6.85 -1.99 -9.81
C GLU A 134 5.39 -2.11 -9.39
N ARG A 135 4.77 -1.04 -8.91
CA ARG A 135 3.43 -1.05 -8.32
C ARG A 135 2.39 -1.78 -9.19
N MET A 136 2.28 -1.38 -10.45
CA MET A 136 1.29 -1.97 -11.35
C MET A 136 1.63 -3.42 -11.67
N ARG A 137 2.92 -3.73 -11.92
CA ARG A 137 3.39 -5.09 -12.25
C ARG A 137 3.14 -6.05 -11.09
N ILE A 138 3.48 -5.63 -9.87
CA ILE A 138 3.24 -6.42 -8.65
C ILE A 138 1.74 -6.68 -8.48
N LEU A 139 0.91 -5.65 -8.57
CA LEU A 139 -0.52 -5.82 -8.36
C LEU A 139 -1.17 -6.69 -9.45
N PHE A 140 -0.66 -6.62 -10.68
CA PHE A 140 -1.08 -7.51 -11.75
C PHE A 140 -0.64 -8.95 -11.49
N SER A 141 0.65 -9.20 -11.27
CA SER A 141 1.21 -10.54 -11.10
C SER A 141 0.70 -11.24 -9.83
N GLU A 142 0.79 -10.55 -8.70
CA GLU A 142 0.45 -11.13 -7.40
C GLU A 142 -1.05 -11.05 -7.08
N GLY A 143 -1.73 -10.08 -7.64
CA GLY A 143 -3.16 -9.86 -7.41
C GLY A 143 -4.01 -10.55 -8.47
N VAL A 144 -3.94 -10.06 -9.71
CA VAL A 144 -4.85 -10.50 -10.79
C VAL A 144 -4.51 -11.90 -11.27
N MET A 145 -3.23 -12.17 -11.62
CA MET A 145 -2.83 -13.46 -12.17
C MET A 145 -2.98 -14.60 -11.15
N LYS A 146 -2.84 -14.32 -9.86
CA LYS A 146 -3.08 -15.29 -8.78
C LYS A 146 -4.54 -15.35 -8.31
N GLY A 147 -5.44 -14.61 -8.94
CA GLY A 147 -6.87 -14.64 -8.65
C GLY A 147 -7.26 -14.06 -7.26
N ARG A 148 -6.40 -13.26 -6.65
CA ARG A 148 -6.67 -12.60 -5.37
C ARG A 148 -7.61 -11.42 -5.53
N ILE A 149 -7.48 -10.68 -6.63
CA ILE A 149 -8.36 -9.58 -7.04
C ILE A 149 -8.66 -9.69 -8.53
N THR A 150 -9.70 -9.03 -8.98
CA THR A 150 -10.05 -8.94 -10.41
C THR A 150 -9.30 -7.78 -11.09
N LEU A 151 -9.20 -7.83 -12.43
CA LEU A 151 -8.61 -6.73 -13.21
C LEU A 151 -9.35 -5.39 -12.99
N PRO A 152 -10.70 -5.33 -12.98
CA PRO A 152 -11.42 -4.11 -12.62
C PRO A 152 -11.05 -3.58 -11.23
N GLN A 153 -10.92 -4.44 -10.21
CA GLN A 153 -10.48 -4.02 -8.88
C GLN A 153 -9.08 -3.41 -8.92
N MET A 154 -8.13 -4.01 -9.63
CA MET A 154 -6.80 -3.43 -9.82
C MET A 154 -6.87 -2.01 -10.41
N VAL A 155 -7.68 -1.81 -11.45
CA VAL A 155 -7.88 -0.49 -12.08
C VAL A 155 -8.51 0.49 -11.09
N HIS A 156 -9.47 0.05 -10.27
CA HIS A 156 -10.04 0.89 -9.21
C HIS A 156 -8.96 1.37 -8.23
N TYR A 157 -8.12 0.47 -7.71
CA TYR A 157 -7.11 0.80 -6.70
C TYR A 157 -5.96 1.66 -7.24
N LEU A 158 -5.60 1.51 -8.51
CA LEU A 158 -4.47 2.22 -9.11
C LEU A 158 -4.85 3.51 -9.83
N CYS A 159 -6.07 3.61 -10.36
CA CYS A 159 -6.46 4.67 -11.29
C CYS A 159 -7.74 5.40 -10.85
N THR A 160 -8.87 4.70 -10.79
CA THR A 160 -10.19 5.34 -10.61
C THR A 160 -10.34 5.97 -9.24
N ASN A 161 -10.04 5.23 -8.16
CA ASN A 161 -10.19 5.74 -6.80
C ASN A 161 -9.23 6.90 -6.51
N PRO A 162 -7.92 6.82 -6.81
CA PRO A 162 -7.04 7.98 -6.68
C PRO A 162 -7.53 9.20 -7.45
N SER A 163 -8.00 9.02 -8.70
CA SER A 163 -8.50 10.13 -9.50
C SER A 163 -9.74 10.80 -8.89
N ARG A 164 -10.65 10.02 -8.30
CA ARG A 164 -11.81 10.56 -7.59
C ARG A 164 -11.41 11.32 -6.33
N MET A 165 -10.51 10.74 -5.54
CA MET A 165 -10.07 11.32 -4.28
C MET A 165 -9.35 12.64 -4.45
N TYR A 166 -8.57 12.78 -5.52
CA TYR A 166 -7.81 13.99 -5.82
C TYR A 166 -8.52 14.95 -6.79
N GLY A 167 -9.81 14.71 -7.09
CA GLY A 167 -10.63 15.61 -7.92
C GLY A 167 -10.25 15.62 -9.41
N LEU A 168 -9.58 14.58 -9.89
CA LEU A 168 -9.15 14.44 -11.29
C LEU A 168 -10.13 13.65 -12.15
N TYR A 169 -11.08 12.96 -11.52
CA TYR A 169 -12.12 12.21 -12.24
C TYR A 169 -13.22 13.16 -12.76
N PRO A 170 -13.73 13.02 -13.99
CA PRO A 170 -13.50 11.97 -14.98
C PRO A 170 -12.39 12.29 -16.01
N GLN A 171 -11.65 13.39 -15.82
CA GLN A 171 -10.56 13.71 -16.74
C GLN A 171 -9.48 12.60 -16.77
N LYS A 172 -9.17 12.02 -15.60
CA LYS A 172 -8.29 10.86 -15.43
C LYS A 172 -9.02 9.71 -14.72
N GLY A 173 -8.43 8.51 -14.79
CA GLY A 173 -8.92 7.32 -14.07
C GLY A 173 -10.10 6.60 -14.76
N THR A 174 -10.37 6.91 -16.02
CA THR A 174 -11.40 6.26 -16.84
C THR A 174 -11.04 6.34 -18.33
N LEU A 175 -11.68 5.50 -19.15
CA LEU A 175 -11.53 5.46 -20.61
C LEU A 175 -12.76 6.05 -21.33
N LEU A 176 -13.47 6.97 -20.70
CA LEU A 176 -14.65 7.60 -21.29
C LEU A 176 -14.26 8.62 -22.36
N PRO A 177 -15.09 8.80 -23.41
CA PRO A 177 -14.90 9.89 -24.36
C PRO A 177 -14.81 11.25 -23.65
N GLY A 178 -13.77 12.03 -23.98
CA GLY A 178 -13.48 13.31 -23.33
C GLY A 178 -12.51 13.25 -22.17
N SER A 179 -12.12 12.04 -21.71
CA SER A 179 -11.05 11.86 -20.73
C SER A 179 -9.68 11.94 -21.42
N ASP A 180 -8.63 12.19 -20.63
CA ASP A 180 -7.25 12.16 -21.12
C ASP A 180 -6.88 10.75 -21.61
N ALA A 181 -6.13 10.67 -22.71
CA ALA A 181 -5.67 9.42 -23.29
C ALA A 181 -4.38 8.90 -22.63
N ASP A 182 -4.31 8.92 -21.30
CA ASP A 182 -3.23 8.31 -20.52
C ASP A 182 -3.47 6.81 -20.44
N LEU A 183 -2.93 6.07 -21.42
CA LEU A 183 -3.24 4.65 -21.65
C LEU A 183 -2.04 3.76 -21.35
N ILE A 184 -2.31 2.62 -20.74
CA ILE A 184 -1.33 1.55 -20.53
C ILE A 184 -1.78 0.31 -21.30
N LEU A 185 -0.89 -0.24 -22.11
CA LEU A 185 -1.06 -1.54 -22.74
C LEU A 185 -0.32 -2.60 -21.92
N LEU A 186 -1.07 -3.59 -21.45
CA LEU A 186 -0.53 -4.67 -20.63
C LEU A 186 -0.57 -5.99 -21.41
N ASN A 187 0.60 -6.62 -21.59
CA ASN A 187 0.69 -7.97 -22.15
C ASN A 187 0.79 -8.97 -20.98
N PRO A 188 -0.24 -9.78 -20.75
CA PRO A 188 -0.26 -10.73 -19.62
C PRO A 188 0.71 -11.90 -19.78
N GLU A 189 1.17 -12.16 -20.99
CA GLU A 189 2.09 -13.28 -21.30
C GLU A 189 3.57 -12.89 -21.20
N LYS A 190 3.86 -11.58 -21.06
CA LYS A 190 5.23 -11.10 -21.01
C LYS A 190 5.80 -11.18 -19.59
N GLU A 191 6.77 -12.04 -19.39
CA GLU A 191 7.54 -12.13 -18.15
C GLU A 191 8.79 -11.27 -18.20
N ARG A 192 9.18 -10.73 -17.06
CA ARG A 192 10.44 -9.99 -16.86
C ARG A 192 10.98 -10.29 -15.47
N ILE A 193 12.26 -10.64 -15.41
CA ILE A 193 13.01 -10.68 -14.16
C ILE A 193 13.44 -9.24 -13.82
N LEU A 194 13.06 -8.78 -12.64
CA LEU A 194 13.48 -7.47 -12.15
C LEU A 194 14.88 -7.60 -11.54
N THR A 195 15.77 -6.76 -11.98
CA THR A 195 17.15 -6.67 -11.47
C THR A 195 17.49 -5.23 -11.16
N HIS A 196 18.55 -5.01 -10.40
CA HIS A 196 19.05 -3.69 -10.04
C HIS A 196 20.05 -3.13 -11.07
N ALA A 197 20.10 -3.67 -12.27
CA ALA A 197 21.01 -3.23 -13.33
C ALA A 197 20.56 -1.95 -13.99
#